data_d12b1248bb74286e4273426ab41c5778
#
_entry.id   d12b1248bb74286e4273426ab41c5778
#
_cell.length_a   1.000
_cell.length_b   1.000
_cell.length_c   1.000
_cell.angle_alpha   90.00
_cell.angle_beta   90.00
_cell.angle_gamma   90.00
#
_symmetry.space_group_name_H-M   'P 1'
#
loop_
_entity.id
_entity.type
_entity.pdbx_description
1 polymer ?
#
loop_
_entity_poly.entity_id
_entity_poly.type
_entity_poly.pdbx_seq_one_letter_code
_entity_poly.pdbx_strand_id
1 'polypeptide(L)'
;LYDVYNNLKGMKGKSPKHQILKFMYWQKYCWDTEDLPVGLLMSMVGGGSKKLSTILYYAFVQMGAEKFFPFKPEIAKAFDAPFPSMEYKMGVRSMPMQVPIIPDSSLAAQKKARDFFKSWNKPFLCAFAGNDPITNSMEKDVLKMCPKALKAPYIGGGHFYQWTKPKELSDVIIKFIKADS
;
A
#
# COMPACT_ATOMS: atom_id res chain seq x y z
N LEU A 1 -20.81 5.98 7.38
CA LEU A 1 -19.95 6.82 6.51
C LEU A 1 -20.07 8.31 6.88
N TYR A 2 -21.28 8.85 7.04
CA TYR A 2 -21.50 10.27 7.41
C TYR A 2 -20.90 10.61 8.78
N ASP A 3 -21.09 9.76 9.77
CA ASP A 3 -20.55 9.95 11.12
C ASP A 3 -19.03 9.85 11.17
N VAL A 4 -18.44 8.93 10.41
CA VAL A 4 -16.98 8.81 10.25
C VAL A 4 -16.42 10.07 9.58
N TYR A 5 -17.08 10.59 8.54
CA TYR A 5 -16.68 11.83 7.89
C TYR A 5 -16.70 13.03 8.85
N ASN A 6 -17.72 13.16 9.68
CA ASN A 6 -17.83 14.24 10.65
C ASN A 6 -16.78 14.13 11.77
N ASN A 7 -16.49 12.92 12.23
CA ASN A 7 -15.41 12.67 13.19
C ASN A 7 -14.03 13.01 12.61
N LEU A 8 -13.77 12.64 11.36
CA LEU A 8 -12.54 12.99 10.66
C LEU A 8 -12.42 14.51 10.41
N LYS A 9 -13.54 15.21 10.21
CA LYS A 9 -13.56 16.67 10.03
C LYS A 9 -13.11 17.42 11.29
N GLY A 10 -13.33 16.85 12.47
CA GLY A 10 -12.91 17.40 13.77
C GLY A 10 -11.44 17.14 14.11
N MET A 11 -10.75 16.25 13.44
CA MET A 11 -9.33 15.93 13.71
C MET A 11 -8.43 17.08 13.24
N LYS A 12 -7.84 17.80 14.19
CA LYS A 12 -6.81 18.81 13.94
C LYS A 12 -5.50 18.10 13.57
N GLY A 13 -5.17 18.02 12.31
CA GLY A 13 -3.91 17.48 11.80
C GLY A 13 -3.90 17.45 10.28
N LYS A 14 -2.72 17.56 9.68
CA LYS A 14 -2.51 17.51 8.23
C LYS A 14 -2.62 16.09 7.64
N SER A 15 -3.33 15.19 8.31
CA SER A 15 -3.62 13.89 7.68
C SER A 15 -4.54 14.14 6.50
N PRO A 16 -4.21 13.69 5.32
CA PRO A 16 -5.00 13.98 4.14
C PRO A 16 -6.33 13.21 4.25
N LYS A 17 -7.38 13.93 4.70
CA LYS A 17 -8.75 13.41 4.82
C LYS A 17 -9.17 12.63 3.56
N HIS A 18 -8.72 13.08 2.39
CA HIS A 18 -9.05 12.42 1.14
C HIS A 18 -8.30 11.09 0.94
N GLN A 19 -7.13 10.85 1.55
CA GLN A 19 -6.47 9.55 1.48
C GLN A 19 -7.21 8.51 2.33
N ILE A 20 -7.70 8.92 3.50
CA ILE A 20 -8.54 8.06 4.34
C ILE A 20 -9.83 7.70 3.59
N LEU A 21 -10.49 8.68 2.98
CA LEU A 21 -11.69 8.44 2.18
C LEU A 21 -11.41 7.49 1.00
N LYS A 22 -10.30 7.67 0.29
CA LYS A 22 -9.89 6.75 -0.77
C LYS A 22 -9.75 5.32 -0.27
N PHE A 23 -9.14 5.16 0.90
CA PHE A 23 -8.95 3.83 1.47
C PHE A 23 -10.28 3.22 1.92
N MET A 24 -11.19 4.01 2.46
CA MET A 24 -12.55 3.56 2.80
C MET A 24 -13.33 3.12 1.55
N TYR A 25 -13.22 3.86 0.43
CA TYR A 25 -13.80 3.42 -0.84
C TYR A 25 -13.18 2.12 -1.34
N TRP A 26 -11.88 1.96 -1.19
CA TRP A 26 -11.19 0.70 -1.47
C TRP A 26 -11.71 -0.46 -0.62
N GLN A 27 -11.84 -0.25 0.70
CA GLN A 27 -12.42 -1.24 1.61
C GLN A 27 -13.85 -1.63 1.17
N LYS A 28 -14.69 -0.62 0.92
CA LYS A 28 -16.07 -0.86 0.45
C LYS A 28 -16.08 -1.63 -0.87
N TYR A 29 -15.24 -1.26 -1.82
CA TYR A 29 -15.15 -1.95 -3.09
C TYR A 29 -14.76 -3.43 -2.91
N CYS A 30 -13.74 -3.72 -2.11
CA CYS A 30 -13.34 -5.10 -1.80
C CYS A 30 -14.44 -5.90 -1.10
N TRP A 31 -15.21 -5.26 -0.25
CA TRP A 31 -16.33 -5.89 0.45
C TRP A 31 -17.49 -6.20 -0.48
N ASP A 32 -17.89 -5.25 -1.29
CA ASP A 32 -19.07 -5.37 -2.16
C ASP A 32 -18.83 -6.23 -3.41
N THR A 33 -17.59 -6.37 -3.85
CA THR A 33 -17.24 -7.09 -5.09
C THR A 33 -16.97 -8.55 -4.77
N GLU A 34 -17.91 -9.43 -5.09
CA GLU A 34 -17.78 -10.88 -4.84
C GLU A 34 -16.63 -11.49 -5.65
N ASP A 35 -16.59 -11.25 -6.93
CA ASP A 35 -15.50 -11.67 -7.81
C ASP A 35 -14.48 -10.55 -8.03
N LEU A 36 -13.66 -10.29 -7.00
CA LEU A 36 -12.66 -9.23 -7.05
C LEU A 36 -11.65 -9.49 -8.18
N PRO A 37 -11.46 -8.57 -9.14
CA PRO A 37 -10.53 -8.74 -10.27
C PRO A 37 -9.08 -8.53 -9.83
N VAL A 38 -8.51 -9.51 -9.12
CA VAL A 38 -7.19 -9.41 -8.46
C VAL A 38 -6.10 -9.07 -9.46
N GLY A 39 -6.02 -9.81 -10.57
CA GLY A 39 -4.99 -9.60 -11.59
C GLY A 39 -5.03 -8.20 -12.19
N LEU A 40 -6.23 -7.69 -12.47
CA LEU A 40 -6.39 -6.33 -12.97
C LEU A 40 -5.91 -5.30 -11.94
N LEU A 41 -6.35 -5.42 -10.69
CA LEU A 41 -5.96 -4.52 -9.60
C LEU A 41 -4.45 -4.50 -9.38
N MET A 42 -3.82 -5.67 -9.31
CA MET A 42 -2.39 -5.79 -9.10
C MET A 42 -1.59 -5.21 -10.27
N SER A 43 -2.01 -5.42 -11.50
CA SER A 43 -1.35 -4.84 -12.67
C SER A 43 -1.46 -3.31 -12.72
N MET A 44 -2.57 -2.74 -12.25
CA MET A 44 -2.75 -1.28 -12.13
C MET A 44 -1.81 -0.66 -11.10
N VAL A 45 -1.73 -1.24 -9.91
CA VAL A 45 -0.94 -0.68 -8.80
C VAL A 45 0.55 -0.91 -9.01
N GLY A 46 0.94 -2.00 -9.68
CA GLY A 46 2.34 -2.33 -9.99
C GLY A 46 2.99 -1.45 -11.06
N GLY A 47 2.21 -0.76 -11.88
CA GLY A 47 2.67 -0.10 -13.11
C GLY A 47 3.62 1.10 -12.97
N GLY A 48 3.96 1.56 -11.79
CA GLY A 48 5.07 2.49 -11.55
C GLY A 48 4.79 3.98 -11.81
N SER A 49 3.60 4.37 -12.28
CA SER A 49 3.22 5.77 -12.47
C SER A 49 2.26 6.25 -11.38
N LYS A 50 2.74 7.08 -10.47
CA LYS A 50 1.94 7.65 -9.38
C LYS A 50 0.69 8.38 -9.88
N LYS A 51 0.82 9.16 -10.95
CA LYS A 51 -0.30 9.92 -11.53
C LYS A 51 -1.31 9.01 -12.19
N LEU A 52 -0.84 8.04 -12.98
CA LEU A 52 -1.69 7.09 -13.67
C LEU A 52 -2.42 6.17 -12.69
N SER A 53 -1.74 5.59 -11.73
CA SER A 53 -2.35 4.73 -10.73
C SER A 53 -3.38 5.47 -9.86
N THR A 54 -3.19 6.76 -9.57
CA THR A 54 -4.18 7.57 -8.86
C THR A 54 -5.43 7.80 -9.71
N ILE A 55 -5.27 8.14 -11.00
CA ILE A 55 -6.39 8.32 -11.92
C ILE A 55 -7.18 7.02 -12.08
N LEU A 56 -6.46 5.91 -12.30
CA LEU A 56 -7.06 4.59 -12.45
C LEU A 56 -7.78 4.14 -11.18
N TYR A 57 -7.22 4.42 -10.00
CA TYR A 57 -7.88 4.14 -8.73
C TYR A 57 -9.26 4.83 -8.65
N TYR A 58 -9.31 6.13 -8.97
CA TYR A 58 -10.57 6.86 -8.95
C TYR A 58 -11.57 6.34 -10.01
N ALA A 59 -11.13 6.13 -11.23
CA ALA A 59 -11.98 5.61 -12.29
C ALA A 59 -12.50 4.20 -11.94
N PHE A 60 -11.63 3.34 -11.44
CA PHE A 60 -11.94 1.95 -11.12
C PHE A 60 -12.89 1.83 -9.93
N VAL A 61 -12.53 2.44 -8.79
CA VAL A 61 -13.28 2.28 -7.54
C VAL A 61 -14.58 3.10 -7.53
N GLN A 62 -14.60 4.25 -8.20
CA GLN A 62 -15.77 5.15 -8.16
C GLN A 62 -16.71 5.02 -9.37
N MET A 63 -16.20 4.60 -10.52
CA MET A 63 -16.95 4.58 -11.77
C MET A 63 -17.26 3.18 -12.29
N GLY A 64 -16.79 2.11 -11.64
CA GLY A 64 -16.97 0.75 -12.11
C GLY A 64 -16.38 0.50 -13.50
N ALA A 65 -15.28 1.18 -13.83
CA ALA A 65 -14.70 1.23 -15.16
C ALA A 65 -13.84 0.00 -15.51
N GLU A 66 -14.14 -1.17 -14.95
CA GLU A 66 -13.40 -2.43 -15.11
C GLU A 66 -13.14 -2.83 -16.56
N LYS A 67 -14.04 -2.42 -17.46
CA LYS A 67 -14.07 -2.88 -18.85
C LYS A 67 -13.15 -2.10 -19.79
N PHE A 68 -12.52 -1.02 -19.36
CA PHE A 68 -11.89 -0.06 -20.26
C PHE A 68 -10.36 -0.02 -20.25
N PHE A 69 -9.68 -0.86 -19.44
CA PHE A 69 -8.22 -0.76 -19.29
C PHE A 69 -7.48 -1.94 -19.92
N PRO A 70 -6.68 -1.69 -20.98
CA PRO A 70 -5.80 -2.69 -21.57
C PRO A 70 -4.49 -2.80 -20.76
N PHE A 71 -4.50 -3.55 -19.67
CA PHE A 71 -3.28 -3.92 -18.97
C PHE A 71 -2.67 -5.18 -19.57
N LYS A 72 -1.37 -5.38 -19.34
CA LYS A 72 -0.66 -6.57 -19.84
C LYS A 72 -1.40 -7.84 -19.40
N PRO A 73 -2.06 -8.54 -20.31
CA PRO A 73 -2.95 -9.66 -19.92
C PRO A 73 -2.24 -10.79 -19.21
N GLU A 74 -0.95 -11.01 -19.55
CA GLU A 74 -0.11 -12.05 -18.96
C GLU A 74 0.12 -11.82 -17.47
N ILE A 75 0.30 -10.55 -17.08
CA ILE A 75 0.52 -10.15 -15.69
C ILE A 75 -0.76 -10.32 -14.89
N ALA A 76 -1.88 -9.85 -15.42
CA ALA A 76 -3.18 -10.02 -14.79
C ALA A 76 -3.46 -11.52 -14.56
N LYS A 77 -3.27 -12.36 -15.59
CA LYS A 77 -3.42 -13.82 -15.47
C LYS A 77 -2.50 -14.44 -14.42
N ALA A 78 -1.26 -13.98 -14.30
CA ALA A 78 -0.33 -14.49 -13.28
C ALA A 78 -0.81 -14.18 -11.86
N PHE A 79 -1.38 -12.99 -11.63
CA PHE A 79 -1.97 -12.63 -10.33
C PHE A 79 -3.32 -13.31 -10.07
N ASP A 80 -4.08 -13.65 -11.11
CA ASP A 80 -5.34 -14.39 -10.95
C ASP A 80 -5.13 -15.89 -10.74
N ALA A 81 -3.99 -16.45 -11.18
CA ALA A 81 -3.70 -17.88 -11.13
C ALA A 81 -3.91 -18.55 -9.75
N PRO A 82 -3.62 -17.93 -8.60
CA PRO A 82 -3.89 -18.49 -7.28
C PRO A 82 -5.38 -18.59 -6.92
N PHE A 83 -6.28 -17.99 -7.70
CA PHE A 83 -7.70 -17.84 -7.38
C PHE A 83 -8.59 -18.51 -8.43
N PRO A 84 -8.75 -19.84 -8.39
CA PRO A 84 -9.52 -20.57 -9.40
C PRO A 84 -11.03 -20.28 -9.38
N SER A 85 -11.55 -19.75 -8.26
CA SER A 85 -12.93 -19.29 -8.13
C SER A 85 -13.08 -18.15 -7.11
N MET A 86 -14.28 -17.58 -6.97
CA MET A 86 -14.59 -16.48 -6.05
C MET A 86 -14.25 -16.80 -4.59
N GLU A 87 -14.50 -18.03 -4.17
CA GLU A 87 -14.29 -18.48 -2.79
C GLU A 87 -12.83 -18.34 -2.37
N TYR A 88 -11.91 -18.58 -3.30
CA TYR A 88 -10.47 -18.41 -3.04
C TYR A 88 -10.05 -16.94 -2.88
N LYS A 89 -10.90 -15.98 -3.28
CA LYS A 89 -10.64 -14.53 -3.15
C LYS A 89 -11.04 -13.95 -1.80
N MET A 90 -11.68 -14.73 -0.91
CA MET A 90 -12.13 -14.24 0.40
C MET A 90 -11.01 -13.60 1.22
N GLY A 91 -9.80 -14.19 1.20
CA GLY A 91 -8.63 -13.65 1.88
C GLY A 91 -8.27 -12.25 1.39
N VAL A 92 -8.09 -12.07 0.08
CA VAL A 92 -7.71 -10.77 -0.51
C VAL A 92 -8.80 -9.72 -0.38
N ARG A 93 -10.07 -10.13 -0.35
CA ARG A 93 -11.21 -9.23 -0.10
C ARG A 93 -11.26 -8.74 1.35
N SER A 94 -10.95 -9.61 2.30
CA SER A 94 -11.03 -9.28 3.73
C SER A 94 -9.81 -8.54 4.25
N MET A 95 -8.63 -8.69 3.66
CA MET A 95 -7.40 -8.05 4.13
C MET A 95 -7.49 -6.52 4.23
N PRO A 96 -8.06 -5.77 3.27
CA PRO A 96 -8.23 -4.33 3.40
C PRO A 96 -9.06 -3.93 4.63
N MET A 97 -10.01 -4.78 5.04
CA MET A 97 -10.83 -4.54 6.22
C MET A 97 -10.04 -4.61 7.54
N GLN A 98 -8.90 -5.30 7.54
CA GLN A 98 -8.01 -5.41 8.71
C GLN A 98 -7.16 -4.15 8.93
N VAL A 99 -7.09 -3.24 7.97
CA VAL A 99 -6.36 -1.98 8.14
C VAL A 99 -7.24 -1.00 8.90
N PRO A 100 -6.87 -0.61 10.15
CA PRO A 100 -7.70 0.25 10.95
C PRO A 100 -7.67 1.69 10.42
N ILE A 101 -8.83 2.21 10.07
CA ILE A 101 -9.02 3.64 9.74
C ILE A 101 -9.45 4.42 10.98
N ILE A 102 -10.16 3.76 11.85
CA ILE A 102 -10.57 4.25 13.16
C ILE A 102 -9.88 3.44 14.25
N PRO A 103 -9.69 3.99 15.45
CA PRO A 103 -9.12 3.23 16.56
C PRO A 103 -9.90 1.93 16.82
N ASP A 104 -9.16 0.82 16.88
CA ASP A 104 -9.67 -0.51 17.13
C ASP A 104 -8.82 -1.26 18.17
N SER A 105 -9.08 -2.55 18.37
CA SER A 105 -8.34 -3.40 19.33
C SER A 105 -6.84 -3.52 19.02
N SER A 106 -6.40 -3.29 17.79
CA SER A 106 -4.98 -3.35 17.39
C SER A 106 -4.17 -2.13 17.84
N LEU A 107 -4.81 -1.03 18.23
CA LEU A 107 -4.15 0.24 18.55
C LEU A 107 -3.09 0.10 19.66
N ALA A 108 -3.38 -0.70 20.68
CA ALA A 108 -2.43 -0.94 21.79
C ALA A 108 -1.17 -1.65 21.30
N ALA A 109 -1.32 -2.67 20.45
CA ALA A 109 -0.20 -3.39 19.83
C ALA A 109 0.61 -2.49 18.89
N GLN A 110 -0.06 -1.69 18.08
CA GLN A 110 0.58 -0.72 17.18
C GLN A 110 1.40 0.34 17.96
N LYS A 111 0.87 0.81 19.11
CA LYS A 111 1.60 1.74 19.98
C LYS A 111 2.86 1.09 20.54
N LYS A 112 2.76 -0.13 21.05
CA LYS A 112 3.94 -0.90 21.52
C LYS A 112 4.99 -1.09 20.43
N ALA A 113 4.57 -1.44 19.21
CA ALA A 113 5.47 -1.58 18.08
C ALA A 113 6.19 -0.26 17.74
N ARG A 114 5.47 0.86 17.73
CA ARG A 114 6.07 2.19 17.51
C ARG A 114 7.09 2.55 18.60
N ASP A 115 6.78 2.28 19.87
CA ASP A 115 7.68 2.57 20.97
C ASP A 115 8.93 1.66 20.91
N PHE A 116 8.77 0.40 20.51
CA PHE A 116 9.90 -0.50 20.22
C PHE A 116 10.80 0.07 19.12
N PHE A 117 10.27 0.50 17.99
CA PHE A 117 11.07 1.06 16.90
C PHE A 117 11.74 2.39 17.25
N LYS A 118 11.18 3.20 18.12
CA LYS A 118 11.84 4.42 18.63
C LYS A 118 13.11 4.10 19.44
N SER A 119 13.14 2.96 20.14
CA SER A 119 14.28 2.49 20.89
C SER A 119 15.21 1.56 20.08
N TRP A 120 14.88 1.30 18.81
CA TRP A 120 15.66 0.42 17.95
C TRP A 120 17.04 1.01 17.67
N ASN A 121 18.09 0.33 18.08
CA ASN A 121 19.48 0.80 17.98
C ASN A 121 20.34 0.03 16.98
N LYS A 122 19.76 -0.98 16.31
CA LYS A 122 20.45 -1.75 15.27
C LYS A 122 20.24 -1.09 13.89
N PRO A 123 21.05 -1.48 12.89
CA PRO A 123 20.86 -1.00 11.51
C PRO A 123 19.43 -1.21 11.03
N PHE A 124 18.92 -0.23 10.31
CA PHE A 124 17.57 -0.24 9.75
C PHE A 124 17.58 0.45 8.38
N LEU A 125 17.23 -0.27 7.34
CA LEU A 125 17.12 0.28 5.98
C LEU A 125 15.67 0.68 5.70
N CYS A 126 15.47 1.95 5.40
CA CYS A 126 14.19 2.49 4.96
C CYS A 126 14.19 2.61 3.42
N ALA A 127 13.62 1.61 2.76
CA ALA A 127 13.57 1.54 1.31
C ALA A 127 12.12 1.63 0.82
N PHE A 128 11.73 2.79 0.28
CA PHE A 128 10.41 3.03 -0.28
C PHE A 128 10.49 3.26 -1.79
N ALA A 129 9.48 2.79 -2.50
CA ALA A 129 9.36 3.06 -3.93
C ALA A 129 9.00 4.53 -4.18
N GLY A 130 9.72 5.17 -5.08
CA GLY A 130 9.56 6.61 -5.32
C GLY A 130 8.20 7.01 -5.88
N ASN A 131 7.56 6.12 -6.65
CA ASN A 131 6.26 6.37 -7.30
C ASN A 131 5.12 5.57 -6.69
N ASP A 132 5.30 5.00 -5.49
CA ASP A 132 4.23 4.28 -4.80
C ASP A 132 3.12 5.26 -4.35
N PRO A 133 1.89 5.13 -4.86
CA PRO A 133 0.79 6.02 -4.48
C PRO A 133 0.22 5.72 -3.10
N ILE A 134 0.54 4.55 -2.53
CA ILE A 134 -0.05 4.04 -1.28
C ILE A 134 0.84 4.34 -0.08
N THR A 135 2.10 3.86 -0.10
CA THR A 135 2.96 3.88 1.08
C THR A 135 4.08 4.91 1.07
N ASN A 136 4.39 5.54 -0.08
CA ASN A 136 5.48 6.51 -0.20
C ASN A 136 5.43 7.64 0.85
N SER A 137 4.22 8.10 1.20
CA SER A 137 4.05 9.16 2.21
C SER A 137 4.49 8.75 3.63
N MET A 138 4.58 7.46 3.91
CA MET A 138 4.97 6.91 5.22
C MET A 138 6.48 6.93 5.45
N GLU A 139 7.30 7.08 4.40
CA GLU A 139 8.76 7.08 4.52
C GLU A 139 9.28 8.06 5.58
N LYS A 140 8.78 9.29 5.55
CA LYS A 140 9.19 10.34 6.50
C LYS A 140 8.86 9.98 7.95
N ASP A 141 7.75 9.33 8.17
CA ASP A 141 7.32 8.95 9.52
C ASP A 141 8.14 7.76 10.05
N VAL A 142 8.48 6.81 9.18
CA VAL A 142 9.37 5.68 9.53
C VAL A 142 10.78 6.20 9.85
N LEU A 143 11.34 7.08 9.03
CA LEU A 143 12.65 7.69 9.27
C LEU A 143 12.71 8.48 10.59
N LYS A 144 11.62 9.16 10.96
CA LYS A 144 11.52 9.86 12.26
C LYS A 144 11.37 8.90 13.43
N MET A 145 10.69 7.79 13.22
CA MET A 145 10.41 6.81 14.26
C MET A 145 11.66 6.02 14.65
N CYS A 146 12.51 5.66 13.68
CA CYS A 146 13.72 4.87 13.90
C CYS A 146 14.96 5.76 13.84
N PRO A 147 15.63 6.03 14.99
CA PRO A 147 16.75 7.00 15.03
C PRO A 147 17.94 6.62 14.15
N LYS A 148 18.15 5.33 13.92
CA LYS A 148 19.24 4.80 13.06
C LYS A 148 18.78 4.37 11.67
N ALA A 149 17.57 4.76 11.26
CA ALA A 149 17.08 4.43 9.93
C ALA A 149 17.90 5.14 8.84
N LEU A 150 18.44 4.34 7.94
CA LEU A 150 19.13 4.82 6.74
C LEU A 150 18.13 4.88 5.59
N LYS A 151 18.06 6.03 4.96
CA LYS A 151 17.24 6.18 3.76
C LYS A 151 17.94 5.53 2.57
N ALA A 152 17.25 4.61 1.89
CA ALA A 152 17.74 4.04 0.64
C ALA A 152 17.84 5.12 -0.45
N PRO A 153 18.74 4.93 -1.43
CA PRO A 153 18.71 5.71 -2.67
C PRO A 153 17.34 5.59 -3.35
N TYR A 154 17.00 6.58 -4.17
CA TYR A 154 15.76 6.54 -4.94
C TYR A 154 15.74 5.33 -5.87
N ILE A 155 14.78 4.44 -5.62
CA ILE A 155 14.49 3.29 -6.45
C ILE A 155 13.17 3.55 -7.15
N GLY A 156 13.01 3.94 -8.28
CA GLY A 156 11.72 4.16 -8.96
C GLY A 156 10.68 3.06 -8.64
N GLY A 157 9.76 2.81 -9.53
CA GLY A 157 8.74 1.76 -9.36
C GLY A 157 7.50 2.22 -8.59
N GLY A 158 6.44 1.42 -8.64
CA GLY A 158 5.18 1.62 -7.96
C GLY A 158 5.07 0.81 -6.67
N HIS A 159 3.85 0.53 -6.24
CA HIS A 159 3.58 -0.20 -4.99
C HIS A 159 4.26 -1.59 -4.94
N PHE A 160 4.33 -2.27 -6.06
CA PHE A 160 5.01 -3.57 -6.21
C PHE A 160 6.39 -3.42 -6.88
N TYR A 161 7.23 -2.52 -6.38
CA TYR A 161 8.54 -2.26 -6.98
C TYR A 161 9.52 -3.44 -6.85
N GLN A 162 9.31 -4.34 -5.90
CA GLN A 162 10.01 -5.63 -5.84
C GLN A 162 9.82 -6.47 -7.10
N TRP A 163 8.75 -6.25 -7.84
CA TRP A 163 8.50 -6.87 -9.14
C TRP A 163 8.98 -6.02 -10.31
N THR A 164 8.78 -4.69 -10.26
CA THR A 164 9.14 -3.80 -11.38
C THR A 164 10.59 -3.34 -11.35
N LYS A 165 11.26 -3.41 -10.18
CA LYS A 165 12.63 -2.97 -9.91
C LYS A 165 13.41 -3.97 -9.04
N PRO A 166 13.34 -5.28 -9.35
CA PRO A 166 13.94 -6.32 -8.48
C PRO A 166 15.46 -6.18 -8.37
N LYS A 167 16.13 -5.84 -9.44
CA LYS A 167 17.60 -5.71 -9.45
C LYS A 167 18.05 -4.53 -8.59
N GLU A 168 17.48 -3.36 -8.83
CA GLU A 168 17.82 -2.13 -8.09
C GLU A 168 17.55 -2.28 -6.59
N LEU A 169 16.44 -2.93 -6.23
CA LEU A 169 16.11 -3.21 -4.83
C LEU A 169 17.11 -4.20 -4.21
N SER A 170 17.45 -5.29 -4.91
CA SER A 170 18.41 -6.28 -4.44
C SER A 170 19.79 -5.68 -4.24
N ASP A 171 20.26 -4.86 -5.17
CA ASP A 171 21.56 -4.18 -5.07
C ASP A 171 21.63 -3.30 -3.81
N VAL A 172 20.56 -2.56 -3.51
CA VAL A 172 20.46 -1.72 -2.31
C VAL A 172 20.48 -2.56 -1.03
N ILE A 173 19.74 -3.66 -0.97
CA ILE A 173 19.69 -4.56 0.18
C ILE A 173 21.05 -5.22 0.42
N ILE A 174 21.68 -5.75 -0.64
CA ILE A 174 23.01 -6.39 -0.56
C ILE A 174 24.05 -5.39 -0.05
N LYS A 175 24.04 -4.17 -0.59
CA LYS A 175 24.95 -3.11 -0.14
C LYS A 175 24.77 -2.78 1.34
N PHE A 176 23.52 -2.70 1.79
CA PHE A 176 23.21 -2.44 3.19
C PHE A 176 23.73 -3.56 4.11
N ILE A 177 23.49 -4.82 3.76
CA ILE A 177 23.94 -5.97 4.54
C ILE A 177 25.49 -6.00 4.62
N LYS A 178 26.18 -5.77 3.49
CA LYS A 178 27.66 -5.77 3.44
C LYS A 178 28.31 -4.58 4.16
N ALA A 179 27.59 -3.48 4.36
CA ALA A 179 28.11 -2.31 5.08
C ALA A 179 28.05 -2.48 6.60
N ASP A 180 27.29 -3.47 7.09
CA ASP A 180 27.09 -3.77 8.51
C ASP A 180 27.87 -5.03 8.96
N SER A 181 28.49 -5.74 8.03
CA SER A 181 29.37 -6.88 8.28
C SER A 181 30.83 -6.46 8.26
#